data_d4dfae2bcc6473af29d0154b44103987
#
_entry.id   d4dfae2bcc6473af29d0154b44103987
#
_cell.length_a   1.000
_cell.length_b   1.000
_cell.length_c   1.000
_cell.angle_alpha   90.00
_cell.angle_beta   90.00
_cell.angle_gamma   90.00
#
_symmetry.space_group_name_H-M   'P 1'
#
loop_
_entity.id
_entity.type
_entity.pdbx_description
1 polymer ?
#
loop_
_entity_poly.entity_id
_entity_poly.type
_entity_poly.pdbx_seq_one_letter_code
_entity_poly.pdbx_strand_id
1 'polypeptide(L)'
;MKDVAKAAGVSQASVSYAYSGSGRVSQAQREIIFAAAARLGYTGPNVAGSSLRLGRIGTVGVLVPGSLAAAVEDPSTALLLRGIVEVSELADVGLTLLPVSGRTSRSEPPCPIMPSALRGLVDGVVMHCLAEDHPVVEMILARRIPAVAIDSPRLPGLPYVTIDHRGAGAVQMKHVLSQGHRRIGVVSDRLGPLPGQGVRPLPAVDPVSEVYLRERLAGYRDAIAAAGMPTVEIHVIEAADIDLDSGMAAVAELIAVAEPTAIVATSDVHAVAALKVLKAANIAVPERVSVIGFDDAPIADLMGLTTIRQPLADKGRAAATILLDLIAGRVRRRAMKPTELIVRTTTGPAPRS
;
A
#
# COMPACT_ATOMS: atom_id res chain seq x y z
N MET A 1 -30.47 21.39 20.25
CA MET A 1 -30.96 20.17 20.94
C MET A 1 -31.91 20.48 22.08
N LYS A 2 -31.60 21.40 23.01
CA LYS A 2 -32.52 21.81 24.13
C LYS A 2 -33.87 22.30 23.62
N ASP A 3 -33.84 23.16 22.59
CA ASP A 3 -35.06 23.77 22.04
C ASP A 3 -35.91 22.75 21.29
N VAL A 4 -35.30 21.79 20.60
CA VAL A 4 -35.99 20.65 19.97
C VAL A 4 -36.68 19.77 21.05
N ALA A 5 -35.95 19.46 22.11
CA ALA A 5 -36.51 18.68 23.22
C ALA A 5 -37.73 19.35 23.83
N LYS A 6 -37.64 20.66 24.07
CA LYS A 6 -38.76 21.48 24.60
C LYS A 6 -39.94 21.52 23.61
N ALA A 7 -39.66 21.73 22.31
CA ALA A 7 -40.70 21.81 21.26
C ALA A 7 -41.37 20.46 20.98
N ALA A 8 -40.68 19.36 21.17
CA ALA A 8 -41.19 17.99 21.01
C ALA A 8 -41.75 17.38 22.29
N GLY A 9 -41.69 18.06 23.45
CA GLY A 9 -42.15 17.55 24.72
C GLY A 9 -41.40 16.32 25.26
N VAL A 10 -40.09 16.21 24.92
CA VAL A 10 -39.25 15.05 25.26
C VAL A 10 -37.98 15.48 25.99
N SER A 11 -37.23 14.50 26.49
CA SER A 11 -35.90 14.75 27.07
C SER A 11 -34.84 15.00 25.96
N GLN A 12 -33.74 15.71 26.32
CA GLN A 12 -32.62 15.85 25.39
C GLN A 12 -31.99 14.50 25.02
N ALA A 13 -32.04 13.52 25.94
CA ALA A 13 -31.61 12.16 25.68
C ALA A 13 -32.46 11.49 24.58
N SER A 14 -33.79 11.69 24.60
CA SER A 14 -34.70 11.19 23.57
C SER A 14 -34.40 11.80 22.23
N VAL A 15 -34.10 13.11 22.14
CA VAL A 15 -33.64 13.75 20.91
C VAL A 15 -32.34 13.13 20.42
N SER A 16 -31.38 12.93 21.32
CA SER A 16 -30.10 12.26 20.95
C SER A 16 -30.32 10.84 20.43
N TYR A 17 -31.19 10.07 21.07
CA TYR A 17 -31.53 8.70 20.64
C TYR A 17 -32.28 8.67 19.29
N ALA A 18 -33.12 9.65 18.99
CA ALA A 18 -33.78 9.76 17.69
C ALA A 18 -32.80 9.91 16.54
N TYR A 19 -31.76 10.73 16.73
CA TYR A 19 -30.70 10.95 15.72
C TYR A 19 -29.65 9.84 15.67
N SER A 20 -29.41 9.09 16.76
CA SER A 20 -28.42 8.01 16.79
C SER A 20 -28.94 6.66 16.29
N GLY A 21 -30.21 6.53 15.95
CA GLY A 21 -30.79 5.26 15.49
C GLY A 21 -30.84 4.15 16.57
N SER A 22 -30.63 4.47 17.84
CA SER A 22 -30.41 3.50 18.94
C SER A 22 -31.61 2.59 19.31
N GLY A 23 -32.75 2.68 18.63
CA GLY A 23 -33.95 1.90 18.92
C GLY A 23 -34.65 2.25 20.25
N ARG A 24 -34.09 3.19 21.03
CA ARG A 24 -34.64 3.59 22.37
C ARG A 24 -35.79 4.60 22.29
N VAL A 25 -36.20 4.97 21.10
CA VAL A 25 -37.26 5.91 20.78
C VAL A 25 -38.18 5.27 19.77
N SER A 26 -39.52 5.29 20.05
CA SER A 26 -40.52 4.76 19.10
C SER A 26 -40.55 5.54 17.81
N GLN A 27 -41.06 4.92 16.73
CA GLN A 27 -41.18 5.57 15.41
C GLN A 27 -42.01 6.87 15.49
N ALA A 28 -43.15 6.82 16.18
CA ALA A 28 -44.02 7.98 16.38
C ALA A 28 -43.32 9.12 17.13
N GLN A 29 -42.52 8.79 18.13
CA GLN A 29 -41.78 9.77 18.91
C GLN A 29 -40.62 10.36 18.07
N ARG A 30 -39.98 9.55 17.22
CA ARG A 30 -38.96 10.01 16.27
C ARG A 30 -39.53 11.03 15.26
N GLU A 31 -40.71 10.78 14.73
CA GLU A 31 -41.40 11.69 13.79
C GLU A 31 -41.70 13.04 14.45
N ILE A 32 -42.22 13.04 15.70
CA ILE A 32 -42.46 14.26 16.47
C ILE A 32 -41.16 15.05 16.67
N ILE A 33 -40.06 14.37 17.03
CA ILE A 33 -38.76 15.00 17.23
C ILE A 33 -38.24 15.62 15.92
N PHE A 34 -38.30 14.90 14.82
CA PHE A 34 -37.83 15.42 13.52
C PHE A 34 -38.71 16.57 12.98
N ALA A 35 -40.02 16.51 13.18
CA ALA A 35 -40.90 17.63 12.84
C ALA A 35 -40.58 18.88 13.69
N ALA A 36 -40.32 18.74 14.97
CA ALA A 36 -39.87 19.84 15.82
C ALA A 36 -38.49 20.39 15.41
N ALA A 37 -37.56 19.52 15.06
CA ALA A 37 -36.23 19.88 14.57
C ALA A 37 -36.31 20.67 13.27
N ALA A 38 -37.10 20.20 12.29
CA ALA A 38 -37.29 20.88 11.01
C ALA A 38 -37.86 22.30 11.19
N ARG A 39 -38.87 22.47 12.06
CA ARG A 39 -39.44 23.80 12.36
C ARG A 39 -38.44 24.78 12.97
N LEU A 40 -37.46 24.27 13.73
CA LEU A 40 -36.44 25.06 14.38
C LEU A 40 -35.13 25.19 13.57
N GLY A 41 -35.11 24.68 12.33
CA GLY A 41 -33.89 24.65 11.52
C GLY A 41 -32.74 23.84 12.13
N TYR A 42 -33.06 22.90 13.02
CA TYR A 42 -32.05 22.08 13.69
C TYR A 42 -31.70 20.85 12.84
N THR A 43 -30.49 20.83 12.31
CA THR A 43 -29.98 19.78 11.41
C THR A 43 -29.44 18.53 12.11
N GLY A 44 -29.44 18.49 13.44
CA GLY A 44 -28.95 17.38 14.22
C GLY A 44 -27.87 17.76 15.25
N PRO A 45 -27.42 16.80 16.07
CA PRO A 45 -26.32 17.02 16.98
C PRO A 45 -25.05 17.45 16.24
N ASN A 46 -24.28 18.36 16.84
CA ASN A 46 -22.96 18.71 16.30
C ASN A 46 -22.09 17.43 16.27
N VAL A 47 -21.68 17.02 15.08
CA VAL A 47 -20.89 15.79 14.84
C VAL A 47 -19.63 15.81 15.70
N ALA A 48 -18.90 16.93 15.73
CA ALA A 48 -17.68 17.08 16.52
C ALA A 48 -17.93 16.92 18.04
N GLY A 49 -19.04 17.50 18.55
CA GLY A 49 -19.43 17.34 19.97
C GLY A 49 -19.97 15.95 20.29
N SER A 50 -20.47 15.22 19.29
CA SER A 50 -20.91 13.82 19.43
C SER A 50 -19.72 12.87 19.49
N SER A 51 -18.77 13.05 18.60
CA SER A 51 -17.52 12.27 18.52
C SER A 51 -16.70 12.39 19.81
N LEU A 52 -16.58 13.60 20.35
CA LEU A 52 -15.92 13.84 21.65
C LEU A 52 -16.58 13.09 22.81
N ARG A 53 -17.93 12.97 22.83
CA ARG A 53 -18.64 12.23 23.87
C ARG A 53 -18.56 10.71 23.71
N LEU A 54 -18.52 10.23 22.48
CA LEU A 54 -18.44 8.81 22.16
C LEU A 54 -17.00 8.29 22.22
N GLY A 55 -15.99 9.19 22.23
CA GLY A 55 -14.58 8.85 22.13
C GLY A 55 -14.21 8.19 20.79
N ARG A 56 -15.06 8.39 19.77
CA ARG A 56 -14.88 7.85 18.40
C ARG A 56 -15.30 8.89 17.37
N ILE A 57 -14.53 8.97 16.30
CA ILE A 57 -14.74 9.91 15.19
C ILE A 57 -15.56 9.26 14.08
N GLY A 58 -15.44 7.94 13.92
CA GLY A 58 -16.04 7.18 12.83
C GLY A 58 -15.22 7.30 11.53
N THR A 59 -13.91 7.50 11.64
CA THR A 59 -13.02 7.64 10.49
C THR A 59 -11.71 6.92 10.75
N VAL A 60 -11.20 6.22 9.75
CA VAL A 60 -9.86 5.61 9.75
C VAL A 60 -8.96 6.29 8.73
N GLY A 61 -7.67 6.38 9.05
CA GLY A 61 -6.65 6.93 8.17
C GLY A 61 -5.91 5.84 7.41
N VAL A 62 -5.54 6.09 6.16
CA VAL A 62 -4.57 5.28 5.42
C VAL A 62 -3.37 6.15 5.11
N LEU A 63 -2.22 5.79 5.69
CA LEU A 63 -0.96 6.44 5.40
C LEU A 63 -0.35 5.79 4.16
N VAL A 64 -0.09 6.62 3.17
CA VAL A 64 0.51 6.21 1.90
C VAL A 64 1.83 6.95 1.70
N PRO A 65 2.89 6.27 1.22
CA PRO A 65 4.16 6.93 0.94
C PRO A 65 4.02 7.89 -0.25
N GLY A 66 4.77 8.99 -0.22
CA GLY A 66 4.80 9.96 -1.31
C GLY A 66 3.58 10.89 -1.39
N SER A 67 3.16 11.24 -2.59
CA SER A 67 2.03 12.13 -2.83
C SER A 67 0.70 11.37 -2.95
N LEU A 68 -0.42 12.06 -2.68
CA LEU A 68 -1.75 11.49 -2.93
C LEU A 68 -2.01 11.20 -4.41
N ALA A 69 -1.47 12.03 -5.31
CA ALA A 69 -1.58 11.83 -6.74
C ALA A 69 -0.95 10.50 -7.14
N ALA A 70 0.31 10.26 -6.75
CA ALA A 70 1.00 9.00 -7.02
C ALA A 70 0.26 7.80 -6.41
N ALA A 71 -0.24 7.91 -5.19
CA ALA A 71 -0.98 6.83 -4.53
C ALA A 71 -2.30 6.46 -5.23
N VAL A 72 -2.96 7.41 -5.88
CA VAL A 72 -4.20 7.18 -6.65
C VAL A 72 -3.90 6.65 -8.05
N GLU A 73 -2.78 7.06 -8.63
CA GLU A 73 -2.34 6.61 -9.96
C GLU A 73 -1.74 5.20 -9.95
N ASP A 74 -1.19 4.75 -8.80
CA ASP A 74 -0.67 3.40 -8.66
C ASP A 74 -1.79 2.35 -8.60
N PRO A 75 -1.92 1.46 -9.59
CA PRO A 75 -2.98 0.45 -9.64
C PRO A 75 -2.94 -0.53 -8.46
N SER A 76 -1.77 -0.79 -7.88
CA SER A 76 -1.62 -1.70 -6.74
C SER A 76 -2.18 -1.08 -5.47
N THR A 77 -1.87 0.18 -5.22
CA THR A 77 -2.45 0.98 -4.14
C THR A 77 -3.98 1.14 -4.30
N ALA A 78 -4.46 1.37 -5.52
CA ALA A 78 -5.91 1.47 -5.79
C ALA A 78 -6.65 0.17 -5.43
N LEU A 79 -6.11 -1.00 -5.78
CA LEU A 79 -6.69 -2.30 -5.41
C LEU A 79 -6.70 -2.53 -3.89
N LEU A 80 -5.64 -2.15 -3.21
CA LEU A 80 -5.53 -2.23 -1.76
C LEU A 80 -6.57 -1.33 -1.08
N LEU A 81 -6.69 -0.08 -1.52
CA LEU A 81 -7.68 0.87 -1.04
C LEU A 81 -9.10 0.36 -1.28
N ARG A 82 -9.38 -0.25 -2.42
CA ARG A 82 -10.67 -0.90 -2.69
C ARG A 82 -11.03 -1.89 -1.60
N GLY A 83 -10.10 -2.78 -1.21
CA GLY A 83 -10.35 -3.74 -0.14
C GLY A 83 -10.59 -3.10 1.23
N ILE A 84 -9.92 -1.98 1.52
CA ILE A 84 -10.15 -1.20 2.75
C ILE A 84 -11.53 -0.55 2.74
N VAL A 85 -11.92 0.07 1.62
CA VAL A 85 -13.22 0.74 1.43
C VAL A 85 -14.37 -0.25 1.61
N GLU A 86 -14.31 -1.43 0.98
CA GLU A 86 -15.34 -2.47 1.10
C GLU A 86 -15.68 -2.82 2.57
N VAL A 87 -14.67 -2.89 3.45
CA VAL A 87 -14.88 -3.16 4.88
C VAL A 87 -15.34 -1.92 5.64
N SER A 88 -14.81 -0.75 5.30
CA SER A 88 -15.16 0.51 5.95
C SER A 88 -16.60 0.92 5.68
N GLU A 89 -17.10 0.73 4.45
CA GLU A 89 -18.50 0.97 4.09
C GLU A 89 -19.45 0.06 4.87
N LEU A 90 -19.14 -1.24 4.98
CA LEU A 90 -19.94 -2.19 5.78
C LEU A 90 -19.96 -1.85 7.27
N ALA A 91 -18.94 -1.16 7.77
CA ALA A 91 -18.81 -0.75 9.15
C ALA A 91 -19.32 0.70 9.41
N ASP A 92 -19.80 1.39 8.39
CA ASP A 92 -20.22 2.82 8.44
C ASP A 92 -19.07 3.72 8.96
N VAL A 93 -17.86 3.52 8.45
CA VAL A 93 -16.65 4.23 8.85
C VAL A 93 -16.08 5.00 7.66
N GLY A 94 -15.80 6.29 7.86
CA GLY A 94 -15.16 7.14 6.86
C GLY A 94 -13.69 6.77 6.64
N LEU A 95 -13.16 7.09 5.44
CA LEU A 95 -11.76 6.88 5.08
C LEU A 95 -11.06 8.21 4.77
N THR A 96 -9.86 8.40 5.34
CA THR A 96 -9.01 9.56 5.06
C THR A 96 -7.66 9.08 4.54
N LEU A 97 -7.26 9.53 3.34
CA LEU A 97 -5.92 9.27 2.81
C LEU A 97 -4.94 10.32 3.34
N LEU A 98 -3.82 9.86 3.86
CA LEU A 98 -2.80 10.66 4.53
C LEU A 98 -1.46 10.48 3.83
N PRO A 99 -1.02 11.44 3.01
CA PRO A 99 0.29 11.34 2.38
C PRO A 99 1.38 11.47 3.44
N VAL A 100 2.37 10.62 3.35
CA VAL A 100 3.54 10.64 4.21
C VAL A 100 4.74 10.94 3.33
N SER A 101 5.31 12.14 3.49
CA SER A 101 6.51 12.52 2.75
C SER A 101 7.65 11.56 3.08
N GLY A 102 8.27 10.99 2.06
CA GLY A 102 9.50 10.23 2.24
C GLY A 102 10.55 11.12 2.92
N ARG A 103 11.41 10.53 3.74
CA ARG A 103 12.59 11.27 4.27
C ARG A 103 13.45 11.67 3.08
N THR A 104 13.47 12.95 2.76
CA THR A 104 14.27 13.48 1.66
C THR A 104 15.75 13.63 2.03
N SER A 105 16.08 13.60 3.33
CA SER A 105 17.46 13.68 3.82
C SER A 105 17.57 13.20 5.28
N ARG A 106 18.68 12.54 5.62
CA ARG A 106 19.09 12.28 7.02
C ARG A 106 19.33 13.56 7.83
N SER A 107 19.50 14.69 7.16
CA SER A 107 19.80 15.99 7.78
C SER A 107 18.55 16.85 8.04
N GLU A 108 17.37 16.47 7.52
CA GLU A 108 16.15 17.15 7.91
C GLU A 108 15.74 16.72 9.32
N PRO A 109 15.53 17.68 10.23
CA PRO A 109 15.01 17.35 11.55
C PRO A 109 13.67 16.62 11.35
N PRO A 110 13.37 15.57 12.14
CA PRO A 110 12.11 14.88 12.07
C PRO A 110 11.01 15.93 12.15
N CYS A 111 10.14 15.97 11.14
CA CYS A 111 9.05 16.95 11.14
C CYS A 111 8.24 16.74 12.42
N PRO A 112 8.33 17.62 13.42
CA PRO A 112 7.66 17.44 14.71
C PRO A 112 6.15 17.67 14.57
N ILE A 113 5.71 18.05 13.37
CA ILE A 113 4.32 18.35 13.09
C ILE A 113 3.65 17.07 12.63
N MET A 114 2.90 16.48 13.55
CA MET A 114 1.94 15.43 13.19
C MET A 114 1.12 15.93 12.00
N PRO A 115 0.99 15.12 10.91
CA PRO A 115 0.05 15.45 9.86
C PRO A 115 -1.26 15.92 10.48
N SER A 116 -1.78 17.06 10.06
CA SER A 116 -2.94 17.70 10.71
C SER A 116 -4.12 16.75 10.87
N ALA A 117 -4.24 15.81 9.92
CA ALA A 117 -5.24 14.76 9.91
C ALA A 117 -5.10 13.71 11.04
N LEU A 118 -3.91 13.52 11.62
CA LEU A 118 -3.71 12.65 12.79
C LEU A 118 -3.99 13.36 14.13
N ARG A 119 -4.28 14.68 14.12
CA ARG A 119 -4.55 15.45 15.32
C ARG A 119 -5.97 15.23 15.88
N GLY A 120 -6.39 13.97 16.01
CA GLY A 120 -7.70 13.62 16.54
C GLY A 120 -8.80 13.58 15.49
N LEU A 121 -8.46 13.29 14.23
CA LEU A 121 -9.42 13.16 13.11
C LEU A 121 -9.61 11.71 12.64
N VAL A 122 -8.94 10.74 13.28
CA VAL A 122 -9.08 9.32 12.97
C VAL A 122 -9.08 8.47 14.23
N ASP A 123 -9.84 7.38 14.23
CA ASP A 123 -9.91 6.41 15.32
C ASP A 123 -8.77 5.40 15.27
N GLY A 124 -8.12 5.27 14.12
CA GLY A 124 -7.00 4.39 13.89
C GLY A 124 -6.44 4.54 12.48
N VAL A 125 -5.30 3.89 12.20
CA VAL A 125 -4.60 4.05 10.93
C VAL A 125 -4.15 2.71 10.32
N VAL A 126 -4.21 2.62 9.00
CA VAL A 126 -3.50 1.63 8.19
C VAL A 126 -2.22 2.28 7.68
N MET A 127 -1.09 1.66 7.90
CA MET A 127 0.21 2.06 7.37
C MET A 127 0.56 1.14 6.19
N HIS A 128 0.85 1.72 5.03
CA HIS A 128 1.19 0.95 3.83
C HIS A 128 2.63 1.26 3.40
N CYS A 129 3.48 0.23 3.37
CA CYS A 129 4.85 0.30 2.84
C CYS A 129 5.66 1.48 3.41
N LEU A 130 5.61 1.70 4.73
CA LEU A 130 6.43 2.70 5.41
C LEU A 130 7.70 2.07 5.99
N ALA A 131 8.79 2.82 5.99
CA ALA A 131 10.03 2.41 6.65
C ALA A 131 9.83 2.26 8.16
N GLU A 132 10.53 1.30 8.76
CA GLU A 132 10.40 1.01 10.20
C GLU A 132 10.86 2.18 11.07
N ASP A 133 11.83 2.95 10.60
CA ASP A 133 12.40 4.15 11.26
C ASP A 133 11.72 5.47 10.85
N HIS A 134 10.59 5.40 10.14
CA HIS A 134 9.90 6.61 9.72
C HIS A 134 9.29 7.37 10.92
N PRO A 135 9.53 8.70 11.08
CA PRO A 135 9.09 9.46 12.25
C PRO A 135 7.59 9.38 12.55
N VAL A 136 6.75 9.24 11.51
CA VAL A 136 5.30 9.10 11.69
C VAL A 136 4.93 7.79 12.37
N VAL A 137 5.70 6.72 12.13
CA VAL A 137 5.49 5.40 12.75
C VAL A 137 5.74 5.50 14.25
N GLU A 138 6.89 6.06 14.63
CA GLU A 138 7.22 6.30 16.05
C GLU A 138 6.14 7.13 16.76
N MET A 139 5.69 8.20 16.11
CA MET A 139 4.66 9.09 16.65
C MET A 139 3.32 8.38 16.88
N ILE A 140 2.88 7.51 15.94
CA ILE A 140 1.65 6.73 16.06
C ILE A 140 1.75 5.76 17.23
N LEU A 141 2.87 5.05 17.35
CA LEU A 141 3.10 4.10 18.42
C LEU A 141 3.20 4.79 19.80
N ALA A 142 3.95 5.89 19.90
CA ALA A 142 4.09 6.66 21.14
C ALA A 142 2.74 7.19 21.65
N ARG A 143 1.82 7.53 20.75
CA ARG A 143 0.46 8.01 21.09
C ARG A 143 -0.55 6.89 21.24
N ARG A 144 -0.16 5.63 21.05
CA ARG A 144 -1.02 4.46 21.14
C ARG A 144 -2.26 4.56 20.23
N ILE A 145 -2.11 5.17 19.06
CA ILE A 145 -3.17 5.20 18.04
C ILE A 145 -3.33 3.77 17.54
N PRO A 146 -4.56 3.20 17.52
CA PRO A 146 -4.79 1.90 16.92
C PRO A 146 -4.23 1.85 15.50
N ALA A 147 -3.34 0.89 15.22
CA ALA A 147 -2.63 0.84 13.94
C ALA A 147 -2.43 -0.59 13.45
N VAL A 148 -2.45 -0.76 12.13
CA VAL A 148 -2.10 -2.00 11.43
C VAL A 148 -1.19 -1.65 10.25
N ALA A 149 -0.18 -2.47 10.00
CA ALA A 149 0.69 -2.31 8.84
C ALA A 149 0.28 -3.25 7.70
N ILE A 150 0.49 -2.80 6.46
CA ILE A 150 0.48 -3.64 5.27
C ILE A 150 1.90 -3.67 4.72
N ASP A 151 2.48 -4.87 4.67
CA ASP A 151 3.85 -5.21 4.28
C ASP A 151 4.93 -4.64 5.21
N SER A 152 4.94 -3.35 5.46
CA SER A 152 5.80 -2.67 6.44
C SER A 152 5.11 -1.45 7.06
N PRO A 153 5.50 -1.01 8.29
CA PRO A 153 6.60 -1.53 9.12
C PRO A 153 6.26 -2.84 9.84
N ARG A 154 7.26 -3.65 10.19
CA ARG A 154 7.11 -4.88 10.98
C ARG A 154 7.79 -4.73 12.35
N LEU A 155 7.09 -4.09 13.26
CA LEU A 155 7.59 -3.80 14.59
C LEU A 155 6.96 -4.72 15.66
N PRO A 156 7.67 -5.02 16.77
CA PRO A 156 7.12 -5.80 17.87
C PRO A 156 5.81 -5.19 18.39
N GLY A 157 4.77 -6.02 18.47
CA GLY A 157 3.46 -5.59 18.97
C GLY A 157 2.56 -4.88 17.96
N LEU A 158 3.06 -4.48 16.80
CA LEU A 158 2.26 -3.90 15.72
C LEU A 158 1.63 -5.03 14.89
N PRO A 159 0.31 -5.10 14.77
CA PRO A 159 -0.36 -6.01 13.84
C PRO A 159 -0.03 -5.70 12.39
N TYR A 160 0.06 -6.74 11.55
CA TYR A 160 0.34 -6.55 10.14
C TYR A 160 -0.32 -7.59 9.23
N VAL A 161 -0.52 -7.19 7.98
CA VAL A 161 -0.92 -8.06 6.87
C VAL A 161 0.20 -8.05 5.83
N THR A 162 0.58 -9.21 5.33
CA THR A 162 1.68 -9.34 4.36
C THR A 162 1.54 -10.58 3.48
N ILE A 163 2.48 -10.74 2.56
CA ILE A 163 2.77 -11.96 1.80
C ILE A 163 4.14 -12.49 2.21
N ASP A 164 4.52 -13.67 1.72
CA ASP A 164 5.91 -14.11 1.74
C ASP A 164 6.70 -13.42 0.61
N HIS A 165 7.21 -12.22 0.90
CA HIS A 165 7.97 -11.43 -0.08
C HIS A 165 9.27 -12.13 -0.51
N ARG A 166 9.94 -12.85 0.41
CA ARG A 166 11.17 -13.57 0.08
C ARG A 166 10.89 -14.74 -0.84
N GLY A 167 9.89 -15.56 -0.51
CA GLY A 167 9.46 -16.66 -1.38
C GLY A 167 8.94 -16.18 -2.73
N ALA A 168 8.14 -15.12 -2.75
CA ALA A 168 7.63 -14.51 -3.99
C ALA A 168 8.75 -13.97 -4.89
N GLY A 169 9.73 -13.27 -4.31
CA GLY A 169 10.94 -12.84 -5.03
C GLY A 169 11.75 -14.03 -5.57
N ALA A 170 11.92 -15.07 -4.76
CA ALA A 170 12.62 -16.27 -5.21
C ALA A 170 11.89 -16.94 -6.41
N VAL A 171 10.56 -17.01 -6.39
CA VAL A 171 9.76 -17.55 -7.50
C VAL A 171 9.91 -16.69 -8.76
N GLN A 172 9.86 -15.36 -8.64
CA GLN A 172 10.05 -14.42 -9.73
C GLN A 172 11.41 -14.59 -10.41
N MET A 173 12.49 -14.59 -9.64
CA MET A 173 13.85 -14.75 -10.15
C MET A 173 14.08 -16.16 -10.71
N LYS A 174 13.60 -17.22 -10.04
CA LYS A 174 13.71 -18.60 -10.50
C LYS A 174 13.05 -18.78 -11.87
N HIS A 175 11.92 -18.12 -12.13
CA HIS A 175 11.25 -18.19 -13.43
C HIS A 175 12.18 -17.71 -14.55
N VAL A 176 12.82 -16.56 -14.39
CA VAL A 176 13.75 -16.00 -15.42
C VAL A 176 14.99 -16.86 -15.58
N LEU A 177 15.57 -17.33 -14.47
CA LEU A 177 16.74 -18.22 -14.51
C LEU A 177 16.44 -19.55 -15.21
N SER A 178 15.24 -20.11 -15.00
CA SER A 178 14.82 -21.37 -15.63
C SER A 178 14.63 -21.25 -17.14
N GLN A 179 14.39 -20.06 -17.66
CA GLN A 179 14.33 -19.73 -19.09
C GLN A 179 15.71 -19.56 -19.73
N GLY A 180 16.79 -19.67 -18.94
CA GLY A 180 18.16 -19.59 -19.44
C GLY A 180 18.79 -18.21 -19.36
N HIS A 181 18.11 -17.19 -18.86
CA HIS A 181 18.66 -15.84 -18.74
C HIS A 181 19.83 -15.79 -17.75
N ARG A 182 20.87 -15.01 -18.10
CA ARG A 182 22.09 -14.83 -17.32
C ARG A 182 22.44 -13.36 -17.08
N ARG A 183 22.09 -12.47 -18.02
CA ARG A 183 22.20 -11.02 -17.86
C ARG A 183 20.82 -10.49 -17.53
N ILE A 184 20.62 -10.14 -16.26
CA ILE A 184 19.33 -9.77 -15.69
C ILE A 184 19.40 -8.35 -15.14
N GLY A 185 18.48 -7.50 -15.60
CA GLY A 185 18.26 -6.19 -15.05
C GLY A 185 17.14 -6.22 -14.02
N VAL A 186 17.32 -5.57 -12.87
CA VAL A 186 16.28 -5.38 -11.86
C VAL A 186 15.91 -3.90 -11.82
N VAL A 187 14.65 -3.60 -12.08
CA VAL A 187 14.08 -2.26 -11.86
C VAL A 187 13.33 -2.27 -10.54
N SER A 188 13.84 -1.52 -9.60
CA SER A 188 13.34 -1.52 -8.22
C SER A 188 12.72 -0.20 -7.84
N ASP A 189 11.77 -0.24 -6.92
CA ASP A 189 11.38 0.91 -6.13
C ASP A 189 12.60 1.41 -5.34
N ARG A 190 12.48 2.57 -4.72
CA ARG A 190 13.55 3.16 -3.92
C ARG A 190 14.00 2.24 -2.79
N LEU A 191 15.29 1.89 -2.77
CA LEU A 191 15.87 0.96 -1.77
C LEU A 191 16.29 1.66 -0.48
N GLY A 192 16.44 2.97 -0.50
CA GLY A 192 16.91 3.76 0.64
C GLY A 192 16.28 5.16 0.70
N PRO A 193 16.64 5.94 1.73
CA PRO A 193 16.09 7.29 1.93
C PRO A 193 16.52 8.28 0.83
N LEU A 194 17.63 8.01 0.16
CA LEU A 194 18.11 8.76 -1.00
C LEU A 194 18.04 7.87 -2.24
N PRO A 195 17.71 8.43 -3.42
CA PRO A 195 17.73 7.67 -4.67
C PRO A 195 19.10 7.05 -4.90
N GLY A 196 19.14 5.78 -5.30
CA GLY A 196 20.34 5.15 -5.80
C GLY A 196 20.80 5.84 -7.09
N GLN A 197 22.13 5.96 -7.28
CA GLN A 197 22.66 6.55 -8.49
C GLN A 197 23.08 5.47 -9.47
N GLY A 198 22.47 5.49 -10.65
CA GLY A 198 22.87 4.67 -11.79
C GLY A 198 22.67 3.16 -11.61
N VAL A 199 23.10 2.45 -12.65
CA VAL A 199 23.07 0.99 -12.71
C VAL A 199 24.23 0.40 -11.90
N ARG A 200 23.94 -0.56 -11.01
CA ARG A 200 24.93 -1.17 -10.12
C ARG A 200 24.67 -2.67 -9.93
N PRO A 201 25.66 -3.47 -9.54
CA PRO A 201 25.43 -4.87 -9.20
C PRO A 201 24.40 -5.01 -8.08
N LEU A 202 23.72 -6.15 -7.98
CA LEU A 202 22.72 -6.42 -6.92
C LEU A 202 23.31 -6.09 -5.55
N PRO A 203 22.79 -5.08 -4.85
CA PRO A 203 23.39 -4.56 -3.65
C PRO A 203 23.36 -5.59 -2.51
N ALA A 204 24.21 -5.39 -1.51
CA ALA A 204 24.02 -6.01 -0.23
C ALA A 204 22.60 -5.72 0.27
N VAL A 205 21.97 -6.67 0.95
CA VAL A 205 20.57 -6.54 1.41
C VAL A 205 20.42 -5.35 2.36
N ASP A 206 21.48 -4.99 3.06
CA ASP A 206 21.61 -3.77 3.83
C ASP A 206 22.29 -2.69 2.96
N PRO A 207 21.69 -1.53 2.77
CA PRO A 207 20.80 -0.75 3.63
C PRO A 207 19.40 -0.53 3.05
N VAL A 208 18.65 -1.56 2.69
CA VAL A 208 17.28 -1.40 2.20
C VAL A 208 16.34 -1.05 3.35
N SER A 209 15.72 0.12 3.28
CA SER A 209 14.86 0.64 4.34
C SER A 209 13.53 -0.11 4.46
N GLU A 210 12.98 -0.50 3.29
CA GLU A 210 11.68 -1.16 3.23
C GLU A 210 11.81 -2.66 3.40
N VAL A 211 11.12 -3.22 4.41
CA VAL A 211 11.17 -4.66 4.72
C VAL A 211 10.79 -5.52 3.52
N TYR A 212 9.74 -5.14 2.81
CA TYR A 212 9.24 -5.93 1.68
C TYR A 212 10.23 -6.01 0.53
N LEU A 213 10.94 -4.91 0.21
CA LEU A 213 11.99 -4.90 -0.81
C LEU A 213 13.22 -5.70 -0.37
N ARG A 214 13.65 -5.52 0.87
CA ARG A 214 14.75 -6.28 1.47
C ARG A 214 14.50 -7.79 1.35
N GLU A 215 13.29 -8.24 1.65
CA GLU A 215 12.91 -9.64 1.53
C GLU A 215 12.85 -10.11 0.08
N ARG A 216 12.29 -9.31 -0.87
CA ARG A 216 12.30 -9.67 -2.31
C ARG A 216 13.72 -9.84 -2.83
N LEU A 217 14.62 -8.89 -2.54
CA LEU A 217 16.02 -8.96 -2.95
C LEU A 217 16.76 -10.15 -2.30
N ALA A 218 16.43 -10.49 -1.06
CA ALA A 218 16.95 -11.70 -0.42
C ALA A 218 16.45 -12.95 -1.18
N GLY A 219 15.19 -13.00 -1.58
CA GLY A 219 14.62 -14.08 -2.40
C GLY A 219 15.31 -14.20 -3.76
N TYR A 220 15.67 -13.08 -4.41
CA TYR A 220 16.46 -13.12 -5.66
C TYR A 220 17.80 -13.80 -5.45
N ARG A 221 18.50 -13.48 -4.36
CA ARG A 221 19.79 -14.12 -4.02
C ARG A 221 19.66 -15.61 -3.73
N ASP A 222 18.59 -16.00 -3.01
CA ASP A 222 18.32 -17.40 -2.73
C ASP A 222 18.13 -18.19 -4.03
N ALA A 223 17.36 -17.63 -4.99
CA ALA A 223 17.14 -18.27 -6.27
C ALA A 223 18.43 -18.40 -7.10
N ILE A 224 19.27 -17.37 -7.10
CA ILE A 224 20.58 -17.39 -7.80
C ILE A 224 21.50 -18.43 -7.18
N ALA A 225 21.62 -18.44 -5.85
CA ALA A 225 22.45 -19.42 -5.13
C ALA A 225 21.98 -20.85 -5.37
N ALA A 226 20.63 -21.07 -5.34
CA ALA A 226 20.05 -22.38 -5.61
C ALA A 226 20.22 -22.86 -7.04
N ALA A 227 20.32 -21.94 -8.01
CA ALA A 227 20.54 -22.29 -9.41
C ALA A 227 21.94 -22.85 -9.70
N GLY A 228 22.91 -22.64 -8.79
CA GLY A 228 24.29 -23.14 -8.93
C GLY A 228 25.02 -22.65 -10.17
N MET A 229 24.61 -21.48 -10.69
CA MET A 229 25.10 -20.96 -11.96
C MET A 229 26.25 -19.98 -11.77
N PRO A 230 27.47 -20.27 -12.27
CA PRO A 230 28.67 -19.49 -11.93
C PRO A 230 28.73 -18.09 -12.58
N THR A 231 27.86 -17.76 -13.51
CA THR A 231 27.96 -16.55 -14.35
C THR A 231 26.63 -15.80 -14.52
N VAL A 232 25.90 -15.57 -13.43
CA VAL A 232 24.71 -14.72 -13.49
C VAL A 232 25.10 -13.29 -13.15
N GLU A 233 24.94 -12.39 -14.10
CA GLU A 233 25.15 -10.95 -13.95
C GLU A 233 23.83 -10.26 -13.65
N ILE A 234 23.71 -9.60 -12.49
CA ILE A 234 22.53 -8.88 -12.10
C ILE A 234 22.87 -7.43 -11.83
N HIS A 235 22.20 -6.58 -12.57
CA HIS A 235 22.29 -5.14 -12.45
C HIS A 235 20.98 -4.59 -11.90
N VAL A 236 21.06 -3.68 -10.95
CA VAL A 236 19.90 -3.04 -10.31
C VAL A 236 19.93 -1.57 -10.62
N ILE A 237 18.77 -1.02 -10.96
CA ILE A 237 18.52 0.41 -11.00
C ILE A 237 17.29 0.74 -10.16
N GLU A 238 17.32 1.87 -9.48
CA GLU A 238 16.19 2.38 -8.71
C GLU A 238 15.43 3.41 -9.55
N ALA A 239 14.11 3.22 -9.68
CA ALA A 239 13.24 4.29 -10.17
C ALA A 239 13.09 5.36 -9.08
N ALA A 240 12.94 6.61 -9.49
CA ALA A 240 12.80 7.72 -8.55
C ALA A 240 11.49 7.66 -7.77
N ASP A 241 10.43 7.14 -8.40
CA ASP A 241 9.10 6.92 -7.80
C ASP A 241 8.40 5.71 -8.45
N ILE A 242 7.28 5.26 -7.89
CA ILE A 242 6.46 4.17 -8.44
C ILE A 242 5.48 4.75 -9.47
N ASP A 243 6.04 5.29 -10.54
CA ASP A 243 5.28 5.82 -11.67
C ASP A 243 5.91 5.39 -13.01
N LEU A 244 5.18 5.66 -14.10
CA LEU A 244 5.59 5.23 -15.42
C LEU A 244 6.83 5.97 -15.94
N ASP A 245 6.91 7.28 -15.68
CA ASP A 245 7.99 8.12 -16.20
C ASP A 245 9.31 7.83 -15.49
N SER A 246 9.28 7.71 -14.17
CA SER A 246 10.44 7.27 -13.36
C SER A 246 10.91 5.88 -13.74
N GLY A 247 9.98 4.95 -13.97
CA GLY A 247 10.28 3.61 -14.46
C GLY A 247 10.89 3.64 -15.86
N MET A 248 10.39 4.44 -16.79
CA MET A 248 10.91 4.56 -18.14
C MET A 248 12.33 5.12 -18.16
N ALA A 249 12.62 6.14 -17.35
CA ALA A 249 13.97 6.71 -17.22
C ALA A 249 14.96 5.65 -16.69
N ALA A 250 14.57 4.93 -15.63
CA ALA A 250 15.40 3.86 -15.06
C ALA A 250 15.67 2.73 -16.08
N VAL A 251 14.64 2.28 -16.80
CA VAL A 251 14.79 1.22 -17.80
C VAL A 251 15.67 1.66 -18.96
N ALA A 252 15.54 2.91 -19.45
CA ALA A 252 16.37 3.42 -20.53
C ALA A 252 17.86 3.39 -20.18
N GLU A 253 18.20 3.78 -18.94
CA GLU A 253 19.57 3.70 -18.44
C GLU A 253 20.03 2.22 -18.27
N LEU A 254 19.17 1.36 -17.72
CA LEU A 254 19.48 -0.05 -17.51
C LEU A 254 19.84 -0.77 -18.83
N ILE A 255 19.05 -0.59 -19.88
CA ILE A 255 19.32 -1.25 -21.16
C ILE A 255 20.57 -0.71 -21.83
N ALA A 256 20.87 0.58 -21.67
CA ALA A 256 22.07 1.19 -22.25
C ALA A 256 23.37 0.72 -21.57
N VAL A 257 23.33 0.42 -20.28
CA VAL A 257 24.52 0.06 -19.49
C VAL A 257 24.72 -1.45 -19.38
N ALA A 258 23.65 -2.20 -19.11
CA ALA A 258 23.73 -3.61 -18.75
C ALA A 258 23.31 -4.58 -19.87
N GLU A 259 22.66 -4.10 -20.93
CA GLU A 259 22.15 -4.93 -22.03
C GLU A 259 21.48 -6.23 -21.57
N PRO A 260 20.49 -6.17 -20.67
CA PRO A 260 19.90 -7.35 -20.05
C PRO A 260 19.12 -8.18 -21.09
N THR A 261 19.10 -9.51 -20.91
CA THR A 261 18.20 -10.39 -21.65
C THR A 261 16.88 -10.62 -20.93
N ALA A 262 16.80 -10.26 -19.64
CA ALA A 262 15.56 -10.24 -18.87
C ALA A 262 15.53 -9.05 -17.93
N ILE A 263 14.34 -8.46 -17.76
CA ILE A 263 14.06 -7.39 -16.80
C ILE A 263 13.08 -7.92 -15.77
N VAL A 264 13.48 -7.84 -14.49
CA VAL A 264 12.69 -8.18 -13.32
C VAL A 264 12.30 -6.88 -12.63
N ALA A 265 11.02 -6.56 -12.60
CA ALA A 265 10.52 -5.35 -11.97
C ALA A 265 9.88 -5.66 -10.61
N THR A 266 10.06 -4.76 -9.64
CA THR A 266 9.46 -4.90 -8.31
C THR A 266 7.99 -4.47 -8.27
N SER A 267 7.47 -3.90 -9.37
CA SER A 267 6.05 -3.58 -9.55
C SER A 267 5.64 -3.77 -11.02
N ASP A 268 4.34 -3.93 -11.26
CA ASP A 268 3.80 -3.99 -12.62
C ASP A 268 3.93 -2.64 -13.34
N VAL A 269 3.91 -1.53 -12.63
CA VAL A 269 4.10 -0.19 -13.22
C VAL A 269 5.49 -0.10 -13.86
N HIS A 270 6.53 -0.53 -13.15
CA HIS A 270 7.89 -0.55 -13.71
C HIS A 270 8.07 -1.58 -14.83
N ALA A 271 7.36 -2.71 -14.76
CA ALA A 271 7.34 -3.68 -15.85
C ALA A 271 6.68 -3.11 -17.11
N VAL A 272 5.58 -2.39 -16.98
CA VAL A 272 4.93 -1.69 -18.10
C VAL A 272 5.83 -0.59 -18.67
N ALA A 273 6.54 0.14 -17.82
CA ALA A 273 7.56 1.09 -18.26
C ALA A 273 8.64 0.40 -19.10
N ALA A 274 9.10 -0.79 -18.66
CA ALA A 274 10.05 -1.59 -19.43
C ALA A 274 9.48 -1.98 -20.82
N LEU A 275 8.25 -2.46 -20.89
CA LEU A 275 7.59 -2.81 -22.15
C LEU A 275 7.51 -1.60 -23.11
N LYS A 276 7.20 -0.39 -22.58
CA LYS A 276 7.14 0.84 -23.38
C LYS A 276 8.52 1.24 -23.92
N VAL A 277 9.55 1.22 -23.08
CA VAL A 277 10.92 1.58 -23.50
C VAL A 277 11.46 0.59 -24.52
N LEU A 278 11.30 -0.73 -24.27
CA LEU A 278 11.73 -1.76 -25.22
C LEU A 278 11.02 -1.64 -26.57
N LYS A 279 9.73 -1.38 -26.57
CA LYS A 279 8.95 -1.13 -27.80
C LYS A 279 9.46 0.09 -28.56
N ALA A 280 9.73 1.19 -27.86
CA ALA A 280 10.26 2.42 -28.48
C ALA A 280 11.67 2.21 -29.06
N ALA A 281 12.48 1.33 -28.45
CA ALA A 281 13.79 0.94 -28.91
C ALA A 281 13.76 -0.17 -30.00
N ASN A 282 12.58 -0.64 -30.44
CA ASN A 282 12.38 -1.78 -31.34
C ASN A 282 13.05 -3.08 -30.85
N ILE A 283 13.07 -3.30 -29.54
CA ILE A 283 13.55 -4.52 -28.90
C ILE A 283 12.36 -5.46 -28.68
N ALA A 284 12.40 -6.63 -29.30
CA ALA A 284 11.30 -7.59 -29.22
C ALA A 284 11.19 -8.23 -27.81
N VAL A 285 9.95 -8.32 -27.32
CA VAL A 285 9.58 -8.98 -26.06
C VAL A 285 8.63 -10.14 -26.41
N PRO A 286 8.91 -11.37 -25.99
CA PRO A 286 10.02 -11.81 -25.13
C PRO A 286 11.31 -12.21 -25.86
N GLU A 287 11.36 -12.18 -27.20
CA GLU A 287 12.39 -12.84 -28.04
C GLU A 287 13.81 -12.30 -27.79
N ARG A 288 13.96 -11.02 -27.47
CA ARG A 288 15.24 -10.38 -27.14
C ARG A 288 15.38 -10.09 -25.66
N VAL A 289 14.31 -9.62 -25.03
CA VAL A 289 14.28 -9.29 -23.60
C VAL A 289 12.97 -9.77 -22.99
N SER A 290 13.06 -10.66 -22.03
CA SER A 290 11.92 -11.05 -21.19
C SER A 290 11.62 -9.98 -20.15
N VAL A 291 10.33 -9.77 -19.83
CA VAL A 291 9.90 -8.82 -18.77
C VAL A 291 8.97 -9.53 -17.81
N ILE A 292 9.24 -9.42 -16.51
CA ILE A 292 8.38 -9.93 -15.44
C ILE A 292 8.12 -8.86 -14.38
N GLY A 293 6.85 -8.68 -14.03
CA GLY A 293 6.38 -7.75 -13.02
C GLY A 293 6.10 -8.36 -11.66
N PHE A 294 5.44 -7.57 -10.83
CA PHE A 294 4.97 -7.94 -9.50
C PHE A 294 3.69 -7.17 -9.22
N ASP A 295 2.64 -7.81 -8.71
CA ASP A 295 1.34 -7.35 -8.21
C ASP A 295 0.15 -8.05 -8.86
N ASP A 296 0.19 -8.31 -10.17
CA ASP A 296 -0.91 -8.71 -11.05
C ASP A 296 -2.05 -7.68 -11.01
N ALA A 297 -1.67 -6.41 -11.13
CA ALA A 297 -2.62 -5.32 -11.30
C ALA A 297 -3.36 -5.43 -12.65
N PRO A 298 -4.53 -4.82 -12.82
CA PRO A 298 -5.34 -4.96 -14.04
C PRO A 298 -4.59 -4.66 -15.34
N ILE A 299 -3.59 -3.76 -15.29
CA ILE A 299 -2.74 -3.44 -16.44
C ILE A 299 -1.89 -4.62 -16.88
N ALA A 300 -1.52 -5.54 -15.96
CA ALA A 300 -0.72 -6.72 -16.29
C ALA A 300 -1.46 -7.66 -17.25
N ASP A 301 -2.74 -7.86 -17.03
CA ASP A 301 -3.57 -8.67 -17.94
C ASP A 301 -3.70 -8.04 -19.32
N LEU A 302 -3.99 -6.76 -19.37
CA LEU A 302 -4.11 -6.00 -20.63
C LEU A 302 -2.82 -6.02 -21.45
N MET A 303 -1.67 -6.02 -20.80
CA MET A 303 -0.36 -6.03 -21.44
C MET A 303 0.22 -7.43 -21.69
N GLY A 304 -0.50 -8.48 -21.32
CA GLY A 304 0.00 -9.86 -21.36
C GLY A 304 1.24 -10.07 -20.48
N LEU A 305 1.38 -9.30 -19.40
CA LEU A 305 2.56 -9.28 -18.54
C LEU A 305 2.61 -10.50 -17.63
N THR A 306 3.71 -11.25 -17.70
CA THR A 306 4.05 -12.25 -16.67
C THR A 306 4.38 -11.55 -15.37
N THR A 307 3.79 -11.98 -14.27
CA THR A 307 3.90 -11.26 -12.99
C THR A 307 3.69 -12.17 -11.78
N ILE A 308 4.04 -11.71 -10.60
CA ILE A 308 3.65 -12.35 -9.34
C ILE A 308 2.35 -11.72 -8.86
N ARG A 309 1.27 -12.52 -8.82
CA ARG A 309 0.01 -12.09 -8.23
C ARG A 309 0.11 -12.03 -6.72
N GLN A 310 -0.19 -10.86 -6.16
CA GLN A 310 -0.50 -10.73 -4.74
C GLN A 310 -1.96 -10.28 -4.55
N PRO A 311 -2.67 -10.80 -3.55
CA PRO A 311 -4.08 -10.51 -3.35
C PRO A 311 -4.29 -9.16 -2.66
N LEU A 312 -4.04 -8.05 -3.37
CA LEU A 312 -4.01 -6.68 -2.84
C LEU A 312 -5.32 -6.28 -2.16
N ALA A 313 -6.48 -6.54 -2.80
CA ALA A 313 -7.77 -6.23 -2.18
C ALA A 313 -8.01 -7.07 -0.91
N ASP A 314 -7.58 -8.34 -0.88
CA ASP A 314 -7.68 -9.18 0.33
C ASP A 314 -6.75 -8.71 1.44
N LYS A 315 -5.59 -8.15 1.10
CA LYS A 315 -4.70 -7.49 2.07
C LYS A 315 -5.38 -6.27 2.67
N GLY A 316 -5.99 -5.43 1.84
CA GLY A 316 -6.76 -4.27 2.27
C GLY A 316 -7.93 -4.65 3.20
N ARG A 317 -8.74 -5.65 2.79
CA ARG A 317 -9.84 -6.16 3.63
C ARG A 317 -9.36 -6.69 4.98
N ALA A 318 -8.28 -7.47 4.97
CA ALA A 318 -7.72 -8.02 6.21
C ALA A 318 -7.18 -6.92 7.13
N ALA A 319 -6.50 -5.91 6.59
CA ALA A 319 -5.98 -4.79 7.37
C ALA A 319 -7.13 -3.96 7.99
N ALA A 320 -8.14 -3.60 7.21
CA ALA A 320 -9.30 -2.87 7.71
C ALA A 320 -10.03 -3.65 8.82
N THR A 321 -10.23 -4.96 8.62
CA THR A 321 -10.85 -5.82 9.64
C THR A 321 -10.02 -5.87 10.93
N ILE A 322 -8.70 -6.02 10.82
CA ILE A 322 -7.80 -6.00 11.99
C ILE A 322 -7.87 -4.65 12.70
N LEU A 323 -7.86 -3.55 11.95
CA LEU A 323 -7.92 -2.20 12.53
C LEU A 323 -9.24 -1.96 13.27
N LEU A 324 -10.38 -2.33 12.69
CA LEU A 324 -11.69 -2.20 13.35
C LEU A 324 -11.79 -3.09 14.60
N ASP A 325 -11.19 -4.29 14.56
CA ASP A 325 -11.09 -5.14 15.75
C ASP A 325 -10.26 -4.48 16.86
N LEU A 326 -9.13 -3.85 16.52
CA LEU A 326 -8.30 -3.10 17.48
C LEU A 326 -9.06 -1.92 18.09
N ILE A 327 -9.76 -1.13 17.27
CA ILE A 327 -10.59 -0.01 17.74
C ILE A 327 -11.70 -0.51 18.67
N ALA A 328 -12.21 -1.71 18.43
CA ALA A 328 -13.22 -2.37 19.30
C ALA A 328 -12.61 -3.08 20.53
N GLY A 329 -11.29 -2.99 20.76
CA GLY A 329 -10.60 -3.64 21.87
C GLY A 329 -10.36 -5.16 21.70
N ARG A 330 -10.53 -5.69 20.48
CA ARG A 330 -10.22 -7.08 20.14
C ARG A 330 -8.79 -7.18 19.59
N VAL A 331 -8.08 -8.25 19.94
CA VAL A 331 -6.66 -8.41 19.54
C VAL A 331 -6.56 -9.39 18.39
N ARG A 332 -6.10 -8.90 17.22
CA ARG A 332 -5.61 -9.72 16.10
C ARG A 332 -4.19 -9.28 15.76
N ARG A 333 -3.30 -10.23 15.46
CA ARG A 333 -1.86 -9.92 15.39
C ARG A 333 -1.31 -9.85 13.99
N ARG A 334 -1.67 -10.79 13.10
CA ARG A 334 -1.12 -10.86 11.74
C ARG A 334 -1.96 -11.68 10.79
N ALA A 335 -1.85 -11.39 9.49
CA ALA A 335 -2.34 -12.25 8.42
C ALA A 335 -1.28 -12.31 7.30
N MET A 336 -1.02 -13.53 6.82
CA MET A 336 -0.20 -13.76 5.64
C MET A 336 -1.09 -14.25 4.51
N LYS A 337 -0.90 -13.69 3.32
CA LYS A 337 -1.67 -14.00 2.12
C LYS A 337 -0.81 -14.77 1.11
N PRO A 338 -1.38 -15.72 0.36
CA PRO A 338 -0.64 -16.46 -0.67
C PRO A 338 -0.31 -15.57 -1.87
N THR A 339 0.72 -15.99 -2.63
CA THR A 339 1.09 -15.41 -3.91
C THR A 339 1.12 -16.48 -4.99
N GLU A 340 1.03 -16.08 -6.25
CA GLU A 340 1.02 -16.99 -7.40
C GLU A 340 1.83 -16.36 -8.56
N LEU A 341 2.62 -17.17 -9.26
CA LEU A 341 3.24 -16.77 -10.52
C LEU A 341 2.21 -16.89 -11.65
N ILE A 342 1.93 -15.79 -12.32
CA ILE A 342 1.04 -15.75 -13.49
C ILE A 342 1.91 -15.60 -14.73
N VAL A 343 2.06 -16.67 -15.47
CA VAL A 343 2.83 -16.67 -16.72
C VAL A 343 1.94 -16.23 -17.88
N ARG A 344 2.39 -15.22 -18.62
CA ARG A 344 1.74 -14.70 -19.80
C ARG A 344 2.74 -14.63 -20.97
N THR A 345 2.66 -13.61 -21.82
CA THR A 345 3.41 -13.54 -23.09
C THR A 345 4.75 -12.80 -23.02
N THR A 346 5.05 -12.10 -21.93
CA THR A 346 6.24 -11.24 -21.84
C THR A 346 7.52 -11.95 -21.38
N THR A 347 7.46 -13.25 -21.10
CA THR A 347 8.65 -14.04 -20.77
C THR A 347 8.78 -15.24 -21.69
N GLY A 348 10.00 -15.57 -22.07
CA GLY A 348 10.35 -16.68 -22.95
C GLY A 348 11.81 -17.11 -22.77
N PRO A 349 12.28 -18.10 -23.54
CA PRO A 349 13.67 -18.56 -23.46
C PRO A 349 14.66 -17.42 -23.73
N ALA A 350 15.81 -17.47 -23.05
CA ALA A 350 16.88 -16.52 -23.31
C ALA A 350 17.31 -16.58 -24.77
N PRO A 351 17.62 -15.44 -25.41
CA PRO A 351 18.10 -15.41 -26.79
C PRO A 351 19.38 -16.26 -26.92
N ARG A 352 19.48 -17.02 -28.03
CA ARG A 352 20.69 -17.75 -28.33
C ARG A 352 21.79 -16.74 -28.67
N SER A 353 22.93 -16.85 -27.99
CA SER A 353 24.14 -16.04 -28.24
C SER A 353 24.73 -16.31 -29.62
#